data_3ae0d2576ca010749516cbf8340121df
#
_entry.id   3ae0d2576ca010749516cbf8340121df
#
_cell.length_a   1.000
_cell.length_b   1.000
_cell.length_c   1.000
_cell.angle_alpha   90.00
_cell.angle_beta   90.00
_cell.angle_gamma   90.00
#
_symmetry.space_group_name_H-M   'P 1'
#
loop_
_entity.id
_entity.type
_entity.pdbx_description
1 polymer ?
#
loop_
_entity_poly.entity_id
_entity_poly.type
_entity_poly.pdbx_seq_one_letter_code
_entity_poly.pdbx_strand_id
1 'polypeptide(L)'
;DGVAQIAVPFLQLLAPAMMLDAWLATLSSVLRAHLFNRDTLAVVFVVNISQLLIAWPLMVGIGPIPAIGLAGFAAGLVASKLIGIALFLLLWKIRLGMLPTAADWWRLPRDELRALLHIGLPGAAENIVYRLAFMASVSVAGLLGTGALATQAYVLQISYLTLMFGLATGLSAEIA
;
A
#
# COMPACT_ATOMS: atom_id res chain seq x y z
N ASP A 1 -2.40 29.38 1.55
CA ASP A 1 -1.07 29.00 2.08
C ASP A 1 -1.14 28.00 3.25
N GLY A 2 -2.20 28.02 4.09
CA GLY A 2 -2.33 27.11 5.24
C GLY A 2 -2.41 25.62 4.88
N VAL A 3 -3.03 25.25 3.75
CA VAL A 3 -3.14 23.84 3.31
C VAL A 3 -1.77 23.28 2.91
N ALA A 4 -0.93 24.08 2.26
CA ALA A 4 0.39 23.64 1.85
C ALA A 4 1.32 23.35 3.04
N GLN A 5 1.20 24.13 4.13
CA GLN A 5 2.00 23.93 5.35
C GLN A 5 1.71 22.59 6.04
N ILE A 6 0.47 22.07 5.91
CA ILE A 6 0.08 20.79 6.48
C ILE A 6 0.35 19.66 5.48
N ALA A 7 0.15 19.91 4.18
CA ALA A 7 0.29 18.90 3.14
C ALA A 7 1.76 18.50 2.88
N VAL A 8 2.70 19.43 2.91
CA VAL A 8 4.11 19.16 2.60
C VAL A 8 4.73 18.15 3.57
N PRO A 9 4.70 18.33 4.90
CA PRO A 9 5.26 17.34 5.82
C PRO A 9 4.54 15.98 5.75
N PHE A 10 3.23 15.97 5.49
CA PHE A 10 2.48 14.74 5.28
C PHE A 10 2.96 13.98 4.05
N LEU A 11 3.13 14.64 2.90
CA LEU A 11 3.61 14.03 1.67
C LEU A 11 5.05 13.53 1.78
N GLN A 12 5.90 14.25 2.51
CA GLN A 12 7.27 13.82 2.78
C GLN A 12 7.34 12.53 3.60
N LEU A 13 6.43 12.35 4.56
CA LEU A 13 6.31 11.11 5.33
C LEU A 13 5.60 10.00 4.55
N LEU A 14 4.73 10.35 3.61
CA LEU A 14 4.02 9.40 2.79
C LEU A 14 4.94 8.74 1.73
N ALA A 15 5.93 9.46 1.22
CA ALA A 15 6.85 8.93 0.21
C ALA A 15 7.59 7.65 0.67
N PRO A 16 8.24 7.59 1.85
CA PRO A 16 8.83 6.35 2.34
C PRO A 16 7.78 5.25 2.61
N ALA A 17 6.56 5.61 3.03
CA ALA A 17 5.49 4.64 3.21
C ALA A 17 5.12 3.93 1.90
N MET A 18 5.13 4.64 0.77
CA MET A 18 4.87 4.05 -0.55
C MET A 18 5.98 3.06 -0.97
N MET A 19 7.25 3.35 -0.65
CA MET A 19 8.34 2.39 -0.87
C MET A 19 8.15 1.12 -0.04
N LEU A 20 7.78 1.28 1.24
CA LEU A 20 7.49 0.14 2.12
C LEU A 20 6.28 -0.67 1.63
N ASP A 21 5.27 -0.03 1.03
CA ASP A 21 4.14 -0.71 0.41
C ASP A 21 4.55 -1.60 -0.76
N ALA A 22 5.44 -1.12 -1.62
CA ALA A 22 5.96 -1.92 -2.72
C ALA A 22 6.71 -3.17 -2.21
N TRP A 23 7.51 -3.01 -1.15
CA TRP A 23 8.17 -4.14 -0.50
C TRP A 23 7.18 -5.12 0.11
N LEU A 24 6.21 -4.62 0.82
CA LEU A 24 5.16 -5.42 1.45
C LEU A 24 4.36 -6.21 0.41
N ALA A 25 4.02 -5.57 -0.71
CA ALA A 25 3.34 -6.20 -1.84
C ALA A 25 4.18 -7.34 -2.44
N THR A 26 5.49 -7.12 -2.64
CA THR A 26 6.41 -8.13 -3.17
C THR A 26 6.53 -9.32 -2.22
N LEU A 27 6.77 -9.07 -0.92
CA LEU A 27 6.88 -10.13 0.08
C LEU A 27 5.59 -10.94 0.21
N SER A 28 4.43 -10.28 0.15
CA SER A 28 3.12 -10.94 0.22
C SER A 28 2.83 -11.76 -1.02
N SER A 29 3.25 -11.31 -2.22
CA SER A 29 3.01 -12.04 -3.47
C SER A 29 3.76 -13.36 -3.51
N VAL A 30 4.99 -13.41 -2.99
CA VAL A 30 5.77 -14.65 -2.89
C VAL A 30 5.07 -15.67 -1.98
N LEU A 31 4.58 -15.25 -0.80
CA LEU A 31 3.83 -16.17 0.07
C LEU A 31 2.55 -16.67 -0.57
N ARG A 32 1.85 -15.81 -1.32
CA ARG A 32 0.64 -16.22 -2.06
C ARG A 32 0.97 -17.20 -3.18
N ALA A 33 2.06 -17.01 -3.90
CA ALA A 33 2.53 -17.95 -4.92
C ALA A 33 2.84 -19.34 -4.34
N HIS A 34 3.24 -19.41 -3.07
CA HIS A 34 3.42 -20.65 -2.32
C HIS A 34 2.16 -21.15 -1.60
N LEU A 35 0.98 -20.59 -1.91
CA LEU A 35 -0.32 -20.95 -1.34
C LEU A 35 -0.48 -20.68 0.17
N PHE A 36 0.39 -19.87 0.80
CA PHE A 36 0.28 -19.45 2.19
C PHE A 36 -0.67 -18.24 2.36
N ASN A 37 -1.85 -18.31 1.75
CA ASN A 37 -2.82 -17.22 1.74
C ASN A 37 -3.34 -16.84 3.14
N ARG A 38 -3.51 -17.85 4.02
CA ARG A 38 -3.96 -17.62 5.41
C ARG A 38 -2.95 -16.82 6.21
N ASP A 39 -1.67 -17.14 6.07
CA ASP A 39 -0.58 -16.46 6.75
C ASP A 39 -0.46 -15.02 6.24
N THR A 40 -0.59 -14.82 4.92
CA THR A 40 -0.63 -13.49 4.29
C THR A 40 -1.79 -12.65 4.81
N LEU A 41 -2.99 -13.23 4.88
CA LEU A 41 -4.17 -12.55 5.42
C LEU A 41 -3.96 -12.13 6.89
N ALA A 42 -3.40 -13.02 7.71
CA ALA A 42 -3.11 -12.72 9.11
C ALA A 42 -2.14 -11.53 9.26
N VAL A 43 -1.07 -11.49 8.46
CA VAL A 43 -0.14 -10.36 8.48
C VAL A 43 -0.82 -9.06 8.05
N VAL A 44 -1.60 -9.08 6.98
CA VAL A 44 -2.34 -7.89 6.52
C VAL A 44 -3.30 -7.39 7.61
N PHE A 45 -3.98 -8.30 8.30
CA PHE A 45 -4.86 -7.96 9.42
C PHE A 45 -4.07 -7.30 10.57
N VAL A 46 -2.94 -7.88 10.97
CA VAL A 46 -2.06 -7.32 12.01
C VAL A 46 -1.54 -5.95 11.61
N VAL A 47 -1.12 -5.76 10.36
CA VAL A 47 -0.65 -4.45 9.85
C VAL A 47 -1.74 -3.39 9.97
N ASN A 48 -2.98 -3.70 9.56
CA ASN A 48 -4.08 -2.73 9.64
C ASN A 48 -4.45 -2.41 11.10
N ILE A 49 -4.49 -3.41 11.98
CA ILE A 49 -4.72 -3.19 13.42
C ILE A 49 -3.59 -2.34 14.03
N SER A 50 -2.33 -2.67 13.73
CA SER A 50 -1.17 -1.92 14.20
C SER A 50 -1.22 -0.46 13.72
N GLN A 51 -1.61 -0.24 12.45
CA GLN A 51 -1.78 1.10 11.92
C GLN A 51 -2.81 1.90 12.73
N LEU A 52 -3.97 1.31 13.00
CA LEU A 52 -5.01 1.97 13.79
C LEU A 52 -4.52 2.28 15.21
N LEU A 53 -3.89 1.30 15.87
CA LEU A 53 -3.41 1.44 17.25
C LEU A 53 -2.26 2.46 17.39
N ILE A 54 -1.43 2.63 16.37
CA ILE A 54 -0.31 3.58 16.38
C ILE A 54 -0.77 4.96 15.89
N ALA A 55 -1.55 5.01 14.81
CA ALA A 55 -1.98 6.27 14.22
C ALA A 55 -2.94 7.05 15.13
N TRP A 56 -3.88 6.36 15.76
CA TRP A 56 -4.88 7.01 16.63
C TRP A 56 -4.27 7.82 17.78
N PRO A 57 -3.37 7.27 18.64
CA PRO A 57 -2.73 8.04 19.69
C PRO A 57 -1.88 9.19 19.18
N LEU A 58 -1.20 9.02 18.05
CA LEU A 58 -0.35 10.04 17.45
C LEU A 58 -1.17 11.18 16.81
N MET A 59 -2.38 10.89 16.33
CA MET A 59 -3.26 11.92 15.76
C MET A 59 -3.93 12.77 16.83
N VAL A 60 -4.46 12.11 17.85
CA VAL A 60 -5.32 12.78 18.89
C VAL A 60 -4.46 13.31 20.03
N GLY A 61 -3.31 12.69 20.29
CA GLY A 61 -2.50 12.95 21.48
C GLY A 61 -3.11 12.29 22.71
N ILE A 62 -2.54 11.17 23.16
CA ILE A 62 -3.01 10.47 24.35
C ILE A 62 -1.90 10.40 25.38
N GLY A 63 -2.15 10.97 26.57
CA GLY A 63 -1.19 10.97 27.66
C GLY A 63 0.07 11.81 27.35
N PRO A 64 1.28 11.26 27.44
CA PRO A 64 2.53 12.01 27.20
C PRO A 64 2.84 12.24 25.72
N ILE A 65 2.02 11.70 24.80
CA ILE A 65 2.23 11.80 23.35
C ILE A 65 1.57 13.10 22.85
N PRO A 66 2.33 14.04 22.28
CA PRO A 66 1.75 15.23 21.69
C PRO A 66 0.92 14.89 20.45
N ALA A 67 -0.21 15.58 20.26
CA ALA A 67 -1.02 15.47 19.06
C ALA A 67 -0.25 16.04 17.86
N ILE A 68 0.16 15.17 16.93
CA ILE A 68 0.85 15.58 15.69
C ILE A 68 -0.11 15.58 14.48
N GLY A 69 -1.41 15.36 14.71
CA GLY A 69 -2.43 15.45 13.68
C GLY A 69 -2.15 14.52 12.48
N LEU A 70 -2.20 15.07 11.27
CA LEU A 70 -2.04 14.31 10.02
C LEU A 70 -0.67 13.66 9.86
N ALA A 71 0.40 14.28 10.41
CA ALA A 71 1.72 13.69 10.43
C ALA A 71 1.77 12.42 11.30
N GLY A 72 0.96 12.37 12.37
CA GLY A 72 0.79 11.18 13.21
C GLY A 72 0.19 9.99 12.45
N PHE A 73 -0.77 10.25 11.55
CA PHE A 73 -1.30 9.23 10.66
C PHE A 73 -0.23 8.66 9.73
N ALA A 74 0.57 9.53 9.10
CA ALA A 74 1.65 9.10 8.21
C ALA A 74 2.74 8.31 8.96
N ALA A 75 3.11 8.75 10.17
CA ALA A 75 4.06 8.02 11.02
C ALA A 75 3.52 6.64 11.42
N GLY A 76 2.24 6.55 11.79
CA GLY A 76 1.56 5.28 12.06
C GLY A 76 1.54 4.35 10.85
N LEU A 77 1.35 4.91 9.65
CA LEU A 77 1.41 4.16 8.40
C LEU A 77 2.81 3.56 8.18
N VAL A 78 3.86 4.35 8.30
CA VAL A 78 5.25 3.87 8.17
C VAL A 78 5.56 2.78 9.19
N ALA A 79 5.23 3.01 10.46
CA ALA A 79 5.48 2.05 11.54
C ALA A 79 4.76 0.71 11.30
N SER A 80 3.48 0.74 10.91
CA SER A 80 2.71 -0.47 10.61
C SER A 80 3.27 -1.25 9.42
N LYS A 81 3.77 -0.55 8.38
CA LYS A 81 4.42 -1.20 7.22
C LYS A 81 5.73 -1.87 7.62
N LEU A 82 6.53 -1.25 8.47
CA LEU A 82 7.75 -1.88 9.01
C LEU A 82 7.44 -3.14 9.80
N ILE A 83 6.39 -3.11 10.64
CA ILE A 83 5.91 -4.31 11.35
C ILE A 83 5.51 -5.40 10.34
N GLY A 84 4.78 -5.04 9.28
CA GLY A 84 4.37 -5.96 8.23
C GLY A 84 5.55 -6.61 7.52
N ILE A 85 6.55 -5.83 7.14
CA ILE A 85 7.77 -6.34 6.51
C ILE A 85 8.49 -7.32 7.44
N ALA A 86 8.64 -6.97 8.73
CA ALA A 86 9.28 -7.86 9.70
C ALA A 86 8.52 -9.19 9.86
N LEU A 87 7.18 -9.14 9.90
CA LEU A 87 6.34 -10.34 9.96
C LEU A 87 6.44 -11.19 8.69
N PHE A 88 6.46 -10.57 7.51
CA PHE A 88 6.64 -11.32 6.26
C PHE A 88 8.01 -11.97 6.18
N LEU A 89 9.09 -11.27 6.55
CA LEU A 89 10.44 -11.85 6.60
C LEU A 89 10.52 -13.01 7.61
N LEU A 90 9.86 -12.88 8.75
CA LEU A 90 9.76 -13.97 9.74
C LEU A 90 9.02 -15.18 9.16
N LEU A 91 7.91 -14.95 8.45
CA LEU A 91 7.18 -16.03 7.79
C LEU A 91 8.00 -16.68 6.65
N TRP A 92 8.76 -15.90 5.89
CA TRP A 92 9.67 -16.45 4.89
C TRP A 92 10.69 -17.39 5.52
N LYS A 93 11.27 -16.98 6.67
CA LYS A 93 12.19 -17.84 7.41
C LYS A 93 11.53 -19.13 7.91
N ILE A 94 10.32 -19.03 8.45
CA ILE A 94 9.63 -20.17 9.07
C ILE A 94 9.01 -21.11 8.02
N ARG A 95 8.38 -20.55 6.97
CA ARG A 95 7.62 -21.33 5.99
C ARG A 95 8.44 -21.77 4.79
N LEU A 96 9.35 -20.91 4.32
CA LEU A 96 10.14 -21.16 3.13
C LEU A 96 11.59 -21.58 3.46
N GLY A 97 12.02 -21.40 4.71
CA GLY A 97 13.41 -21.67 5.11
C GLY A 97 14.43 -20.71 4.47
N MET A 98 13.95 -19.65 3.81
CA MET A 98 14.78 -18.71 3.06
C MET A 98 14.73 -17.33 3.72
N LEU A 99 15.88 -16.67 3.72
CA LEU A 99 15.98 -15.24 4.01
C LEU A 99 16.74 -14.59 2.87
N PRO A 100 16.30 -13.45 2.34
CA PRO A 100 17.07 -12.71 1.35
C PRO A 100 18.42 -12.33 1.96
N THR A 101 19.49 -12.72 1.32
CA THR A 101 20.85 -12.37 1.74
C THR A 101 21.29 -11.10 1.04
N ALA A 102 22.24 -10.37 1.63
CA ALA A 102 22.79 -9.17 0.98
C ALA A 102 23.38 -9.46 -0.41
N ALA A 103 23.85 -10.69 -0.64
CA ALA A 103 24.38 -11.13 -1.92
C ALA A 103 23.28 -11.22 -3.01
N ASP A 104 22.04 -11.54 -2.64
CA ASP A 104 20.92 -11.69 -3.58
C ASP A 104 20.52 -10.33 -4.17
N TRP A 105 20.73 -9.23 -3.41
CA TRP A 105 20.48 -7.86 -3.86
C TRP A 105 21.41 -7.39 -4.98
N TRP A 106 22.63 -7.94 -5.04
CA TRP A 106 23.63 -7.55 -6.04
C TRP A 106 23.67 -8.51 -7.24
N ARG A 107 23.07 -9.68 -7.10
CA ARG A 107 22.94 -10.67 -8.18
C ARG A 107 21.60 -10.48 -8.86
N LEU A 108 21.54 -9.58 -9.81
CA LEU A 108 20.40 -9.45 -10.73
C LEU A 108 20.71 -10.28 -11.99
N PRO A 109 20.19 -11.50 -12.10
CA PRO A 109 20.33 -12.28 -13.32
C PRO A 109 19.55 -11.56 -14.43
N ARG A 110 20.27 -11.22 -15.51
CA ARG A 110 19.75 -10.36 -16.58
C ARG A 110 18.54 -10.98 -17.29
N ASP A 111 18.52 -12.29 -17.41
CA ASP A 111 17.45 -13.00 -18.10
C ASP A 111 16.14 -12.98 -17.29
N GLU A 112 16.23 -13.17 -15.97
CA GLU A 112 15.08 -13.06 -15.05
C GLU A 112 14.56 -11.63 -14.98
N LEU A 113 15.47 -10.64 -14.92
CA LEU A 113 15.08 -9.22 -14.94
C LEU A 113 14.37 -8.87 -16.25
N ARG A 114 14.85 -9.38 -17.38
CA ARG A 114 14.22 -9.16 -18.69
C ARG A 114 12.81 -9.77 -18.74
N ALA A 115 12.64 -10.98 -18.23
CA ALA A 115 11.33 -11.63 -18.13
C ALA A 115 10.37 -10.86 -17.24
N LEU A 116 10.83 -10.42 -16.06
CA LEU A 116 10.05 -9.59 -15.14
C LEU A 116 9.64 -8.26 -15.77
N LEU A 117 10.55 -7.57 -16.46
CA LEU A 117 10.26 -6.31 -17.14
C LEU A 117 9.30 -6.50 -18.31
N HIS A 118 9.41 -7.59 -19.05
CA HIS A 118 8.53 -7.87 -20.19
C HIS A 118 7.06 -8.03 -19.76
N ILE A 119 6.83 -8.62 -18.60
CA ILE A 119 5.49 -8.81 -18.04
C ILE A 119 5.07 -7.60 -17.20
N GLY A 120 5.96 -7.09 -16.36
CA GLY A 120 5.66 -6.04 -15.39
C GLY A 120 5.52 -4.65 -16.01
N LEU A 121 6.25 -4.34 -17.09
CA LEU A 121 6.21 -3.01 -17.70
C LEU A 121 4.86 -2.66 -18.34
N PRO A 122 4.22 -3.56 -19.11
CA PRO A 122 2.86 -3.32 -19.61
C PRO A 122 1.84 -3.12 -18.49
N GLY A 123 1.88 -3.95 -17.43
CA GLY A 123 0.99 -3.81 -16.28
C GLY A 123 1.24 -2.53 -15.48
N ALA A 124 2.49 -2.10 -15.35
CA ALA A 124 2.83 -0.81 -14.75
C ALA A 124 2.32 0.36 -15.60
N ALA A 125 2.48 0.28 -16.92
CA ALA A 125 1.98 1.31 -17.85
C ALA A 125 0.44 1.43 -17.78
N GLU A 126 -0.27 0.33 -17.73
CA GLU A 126 -1.73 0.31 -17.54
C GLU A 126 -2.13 1.04 -16.25
N ASN A 127 -1.47 0.73 -15.13
CA ASN A 127 -1.72 1.40 -13.86
C ASN A 127 -1.44 2.90 -13.91
N ILE A 128 -0.38 3.32 -14.60
CA ILE A 128 -0.05 4.75 -14.77
C ILE A 128 -1.14 5.45 -15.56
N VAL A 129 -1.55 4.87 -16.69
CA VAL A 129 -2.62 5.45 -17.54
C VAL A 129 -3.93 5.54 -16.76
N TYR A 130 -4.30 4.50 -16.01
CA TYR A 130 -5.48 4.54 -15.15
C TYR A 130 -5.41 5.66 -14.11
N ARG A 131 -4.27 5.84 -13.45
CA ARG A 131 -4.08 6.92 -12.47
C ARG A 131 -4.13 8.31 -13.11
N LEU A 132 -3.55 8.49 -14.29
CA LEU A 132 -3.62 9.75 -15.02
C LEU A 132 -5.06 10.08 -15.44
N ALA A 133 -5.80 9.10 -15.94
CA ALA A 133 -7.21 9.27 -16.28
C ALA A 133 -8.05 9.62 -15.03
N PHE A 134 -7.77 8.96 -13.90
CA PHE A 134 -8.41 9.27 -12.64
C PHE A 134 -8.09 10.71 -12.17
N MET A 135 -6.82 11.12 -12.22
CA MET A 135 -6.43 12.50 -11.88
C MET A 135 -7.10 13.53 -12.78
N ALA A 136 -7.18 13.27 -14.08
CA ALA A 136 -7.90 14.14 -15.01
C ALA A 136 -9.39 14.24 -14.64
N SER A 137 -10.04 13.12 -14.32
CA SER A 137 -11.43 13.10 -13.87
C SER A 137 -11.65 13.93 -12.60
N VAL A 138 -10.78 13.77 -11.60
CA VAL A 138 -10.86 14.55 -10.35
C VAL A 138 -10.62 16.04 -10.62
N SER A 139 -9.70 16.37 -11.53
CA SER A 139 -9.43 17.77 -11.90
C SER A 139 -10.65 18.42 -12.56
N VAL A 140 -11.30 17.71 -13.48
CA VAL A 140 -12.54 18.19 -14.12
C VAL A 140 -13.67 18.37 -13.09
N ALA A 141 -13.84 17.41 -12.17
CA ALA A 141 -14.82 17.55 -11.10
C ALA A 141 -14.51 18.75 -10.19
N GLY A 142 -13.22 19.04 -9.96
CA GLY A 142 -12.78 20.22 -9.20
C GLY A 142 -13.17 21.53 -9.85
N LEU A 143 -13.16 21.61 -11.20
CA LEU A 143 -13.60 22.79 -11.94
C LEU A 143 -15.13 23.03 -11.82
N LEU A 144 -15.91 21.97 -11.58
CA LEU A 144 -17.35 22.05 -11.35
C LEU A 144 -17.74 22.44 -9.93
N GLY A 145 -16.77 22.55 -9.03
CA GLY A 145 -16.95 23.00 -7.66
C GLY A 145 -16.92 21.89 -6.60
N THR A 146 -16.96 22.32 -5.34
CA THR A 146 -16.80 21.41 -4.17
C THR A 146 -17.92 20.37 -4.05
N GLY A 147 -19.14 20.68 -4.49
CA GLY A 147 -20.27 19.74 -4.50
C GLY A 147 -20.03 18.58 -5.47
N ALA A 148 -19.49 18.85 -6.66
CA ALA A 148 -19.14 17.81 -7.63
C ALA A 148 -18.02 16.90 -7.13
N LEU A 149 -17.00 17.47 -6.51
CA LEU A 149 -15.91 16.70 -5.87
C LEU A 149 -16.42 15.78 -4.76
N ALA A 150 -17.30 16.29 -3.90
CA ALA A 150 -17.89 15.47 -2.83
C ALA A 150 -18.72 14.32 -3.41
N THR A 151 -19.56 14.62 -4.41
CA THR A 151 -20.37 13.59 -5.09
C THR A 151 -19.48 12.53 -5.74
N GLN A 152 -18.42 12.94 -6.44
CA GLN A 152 -17.46 11.99 -7.03
C GLN A 152 -16.80 11.11 -5.97
N ALA A 153 -16.40 11.69 -4.83
CA ALA A 153 -15.80 10.93 -3.73
C ALA A 153 -16.75 9.84 -3.19
N TYR A 154 -18.03 10.16 -2.99
CA TYR A 154 -19.03 9.19 -2.54
C TYR A 154 -19.29 8.09 -3.59
N VAL A 155 -19.43 8.47 -4.85
CA VAL A 155 -19.64 7.51 -5.96
C VAL A 155 -18.46 6.54 -6.04
N LEU A 156 -17.22 7.04 -5.94
CA LEU A 156 -16.03 6.20 -5.94
C LEU A 156 -16.01 5.25 -4.74
N GLN A 157 -16.39 5.70 -3.55
CA GLN A 157 -16.41 4.86 -2.36
C GLN A 157 -17.40 3.70 -2.47
N ILE A 158 -18.59 3.96 -3.04
CA ILE A 158 -19.59 2.91 -3.32
C ILE A 158 -19.07 1.98 -4.43
N SER A 159 -18.47 2.52 -5.48
CA SER A 159 -17.90 1.74 -6.58
C SER A 159 -16.77 0.82 -6.09
N TYR A 160 -15.89 1.30 -5.22
CA TYR A 160 -14.84 0.48 -4.62
C TYR A 160 -15.40 -0.68 -3.80
N LEU A 161 -16.49 -0.46 -3.07
CA LEU A 161 -17.13 -1.54 -2.32
C LEU A 161 -17.60 -2.67 -3.26
N THR A 162 -18.21 -2.31 -4.39
CA THR A 162 -18.65 -3.28 -5.41
C THR A 162 -17.48 -3.96 -6.10
N LEU A 163 -16.45 -3.19 -6.46
CA LEU A 163 -15.22 -3.70 -7.08
C LEU A 163 -14.44 -4.68 -6.18
N MET A 164 -14.49 -4.52 -4.86
CA MET A 164 -13.82 -5.41 -3.92
C MET A 164 -14.30 -6.85 -4.04
N PHE A 165 -15.59 -7.08 -4.28
CA PHE A 165 -16.12 -8.44 -4.52
C PHE A 165 -15.59 -9.02 -5.84
N GLY A 166 -15.53 -8.22 -6.90
CA GLY A 166 -14.96 -8.62 -8.19
C GLY A 166 -13.46 -8.94 -8.10
N LEU A 167 -12.70 -8.11 -7.40
CA LEU A 167 -11.26 -8.33 -7.18
C LEU A 167 -11.01 -9.58 -6.32
N ALA A 168 -11.81 -9.81 -5.28
CA ALA A 168 -11.67 -10.98 -4.43
C ALA A 168 -11.92 -12.28 -5.23
N THR A 169 -12.94 -12.31 -6.07
CA THR A 169 -13.22 -13.46 -6.94
C THR A 169 -12.16 -13.67 -8.02
N GLY A 170 -11.69 -12.57 -8.64
CA GLY A 170 -10.61 -12.60 -9.62
C GLY A 170 -9.30 -13.15 -9.04
N LEU A 171 -8.86 -12.63 -7.90
CA LEU A 171 -7.66 -13.11 -7.20
C LEU A 171 -7.80 -14.57 -6.73
N SER A 172 -9.00 -15.00 -6.34
CA SER A 172 -9.23 -16.39 -5.96
C SER A 172 -9.14 -17.34 -7.16
N ALA A 173 -9.60 -16.91 -8.34
CA ALA A 173 -9.50 -17.69 -9.58
C ALA A 173 -8.06 -17.73 -10.14
N GLU A 174 -7.25 -16.73 -9.88
CA GLU A 174 -5.82 -16.69 -10.29
C GLU A 174 -4.97 -17.68 -9.47
N ILE A 175 -5.39 -18.01 -8.26
CA ILE A 175 -4.66 -18.90 -7.33
C ILE A 175 -5.13 -20.35 -7.46
N ALA A 176 -6.31 -20.62 -8.03
CA ALA A 176 -6.88 -21.97 -8.20
C ALA A 176 -6.30 -22.67 -9.41
#